data_4ec67ce5bb613e1d038c1b377ff580b8
#
_entry.id   4ec67ce5bb613e1d038c1b377ff580b8
#
_cell.length_a   1.000
_cell.length_b   1.000
_cell.length_c   1.000
_cell.angle_alpha   90.00
_cell.angle_beta   90.00
_cell.angle_gamma   90.00
#
_symmetry.space_group_name_H-M   'P 1'
#
loop_
_entity.id
_entity.type
_entity.pdbx_description
1 polymer ?
#
loop_
_entity_poly.entity_id
_entity_poly.type
_entity_poly.pdbx_seq_one_letter_code
_entity_poly.pdbx_strand_id
1 'polypeptide(L)'
;MTNKIRHPEKVNKPINPIKKKPDWIRSKLSNSKEFFLTKTIVNQNNLVTVCQEANCPNITECWSKRHATFMIMGDTCTRACAFCDVKTGLPGKLDQLEPVKIAEAVKKLNLKHVVITSVDRDDLEDGGSEHFFNVITQTRKQNPETTIEVLTPDFLRKGDAYKRVLDANPDVFNHNIETVPSLYLKVRPGSRYFSSLELLKNAKNVNKNVFTKSGIMLGLGENRDEILQVMDDLKAAEVDFLTIGQYLQPSTKHYPLDRYYTPKEFDDLGTIAKAKGFLLVSSSPLTRSSYHADEDFAKLQQNRLNKH
;
A
#
# COMPACT_ATOMS: atom_id res chain seq x y z
N MET A 1 22.57 10.31 -4.77
CA MET A 1 21.77 9.80 -3.63
C MET A 1 21.27 11.01 -2.86
N THR A 2 19.99 11.34 -2.96
CA THR A 2 19.39 12.44 -2.19
C THR A 2 19.40 12.04 -0.72
N ASN A 3 19.99 12.89 0.14
CA ASN A 3 19.93 12.72 1.59
C ASN A 3 18.47 12.87 2.04
N LYS A 4 17.73 11.76 2.08
CA LYS A 4 16.38 11.75 2.68
C LYS A 4 16.52 12.07 4.17
N ILE A 5 15.91 13.16 4.63
CA ILE A 5 15.85 13.48 6.07
C ILE A 5 15.06 12.34 6.74
N ARG A 6 15.69 11.69 7.73
CA ARG A 6 15.11 10.55 8.43
C ARG A 6 14.79 10.94 9.86
N HIS A 7 13.70 10.37 10.37
CA HIS A 7 13.36 10.50 11.78
C HIS A 7 14.52 10.04 12.67
N PRO A 8 14.80 10.68 13.84
CA PRO A 8 15.89 10.29 14.73
C PRO A 8 15.94 8.80 15.06
N GLU A 9 14.79 8.15 15.22
CA GLU A 9 14.71 6.70 15.42
C GLU A 9 15.32 5.88 14.29
N LYS A 10 15.18 6.32 13.04
CA LYS A 10 15.83 5.65 11.89
C LYS A 10 17.31 5.97 11.79
N VAL A 11 17.71 7.19 12.12
CA VAL A 11 19.12 7.63 12.07
C VAL A 11 19.95 6.87 13.09
N ASN A 12 19.44 6.69 14.31
CA ASN A 12 20.15 6.09 15.43
C ASN A 12 20.11 4.56 15.44
N LYS A 13 19.39 3.91 14.52
CA LYS A 13 19.37 2.44 14.42
C LYS A 13 20.74 1.87 14.04
N PRO A 14 21.08 0.66 14.52
CA PRO A 14 22.29 -0.03 14.14
C PRO A 14 22.35 -0.29 12.62
N ILE A 15 23.55 -0.49 12.12
CA ILE A 15 23.77 -0.87 10.70
C ILE A 15 23.48 -2.36 10.55
N ASN A 16 22.52 -2.70 9.70
CA ASN A 16 22.13 -4.07 9.39
C ASN A 16 22.61 -4.41 7.97
N PRO A 17 23.48 -5.40 7.76
CA PRO A 17 23.92 -5.79 6.43
C PRO A 17 22.77 -6.20 5.54
N ILE A 18 22.79 -5.80 4.26
CA ILE A 18 21.79 -6.20 3.27
C ILE A 18 22.19 -7.56 2.71
N LYS A 19 21.32 -8.57 2.87
CA LYS A 19 21.54 -9.91 2.30
C LYS A 19 21.45 -9.87 0.78
N LYS A 20 22.32 -10.64 0.09
CA LYS A 20 22.26 -10.80 -1.37
C LYS A 20 20.91 -11.36 -1.81
N LYS A 21 20.30 -10.71 -2.79
CA LYS A 21 19.04 -11.17 -3.37
C LYS A 21 19.23 -12.48 -4.13
N PRO A 22 18.35 -13.48 -3.94
CA PRO A 22 18.38 -14.72 -4.73
C PRO A 22 17.90 -14.46 -6.17
N ASP A 23 18.13 -15.44 -7.03
CA ASP A 23 17.88 -15.30 -8.47
C ASP A 23 16.41 -15.08 -8.86
N TRP A 24 15.47 -15.51 -8.02
CA TRP A 24 14.03 -15.30 -8.25
C TRP A 24 13.53 -13.90 -7.88
N ILE A 25 14.36 -13.06 -7.26
CA ILE A 25 14.04 -11.66 -6.96
C ILE A 25 14.75 -10.77 -7.98
N ARG A 26 14.18 -10.67 -9.17
CA ARG A 26 14.69 -9.84 -10.25
C ARG A 26 13.63 -8.87 -10.75
N SER A 27 13.94 -7.58 -10.71
CA SER A 27 13.11 -6.55 -11.33
C SER A 27 13.26 -6.60 -12.84
N LYS A 28 12.15 -6.46 -13.56
CA LYS A 28 12.18 -6.31 -15.02
C LYS A 28 12.62 -4.90 -15.37
N LEU A 29 13.58 -4.78 -16.26
CA LEU A 29 13.95 -3.48 -16.84
C LEU A 29 13.05 -3.22 -18.05
N SER A 30 12.62 -1.99 -18.21
CA SER A 30 11.87 -1.54 -19.37
C SER A 30 12.34 -0.15 -19.82
N ASN A 31 12.49 0.01 -21.12
CA ASN A 31 12.77 1.29 -21.78
C ASN A 31 11.59 1.65 -22.72
N SER A 32 10.36 1.29 -22.35
CA SER A 32 9.18 1.55 -23.17
C SER A 32 8.85 3.04 -23.20
N LYS A 33 8.18 3.47 -24.28
CA LYS A 33 7.67 4.85 -24.43
C LYS A 33 6.68 5.18 -23.32
N GLU A 34 5.88 4.19 -22.91
CA GLU A 34 4.89 4.30 -21.83
C GLU A 34 5.53 4.58 -20.48
N PHE A 35 6.67 3.97 -20.18
CA PHE A 35 7.43 4.26 -18.97
C PHE A 35 7.83 5.75 -18.90
N PHE A 36 8.40 6.27 -19.99
CA PHE A 36 8.81 7.67 -20.06
C PHE A 36 7.61 8.62 -20.04
N LEU A 37 6.50 8.26 -20.69
CA LEU A 37 5.27 9.04 -20.65
C LEU A 37 4.74 9.13 -19.21
N THR A 38 4.64 8.02 -18.49
CA THR A 38 4.19 7.98 -17.10
C THR A 38 5.10 8.85 -16.22
N LYS A 39 6.43 8.70 -16.36
CA LYS A 39 7.41 9.52 -15.65
C LYS A 39 7.24 11.01 -15.93
N THR A 40 7.01 11.37 -17.19
CA THR A 40 6.81 12.78 -17.59
C THR A 40 5.54 13.36 -16.98
N ILE A 41 4.41 12.63 -17.01
CA ILE A 41 3.14 13.08 -16.45
C ILE A 41 3.27 13.28 -14.93
N VAL A 42 3.88 12.34 -14.21
CA VAL A 42 4.12 12.44 -12.76
C VAL A 42 4.95 13.68 -12.45
N ASN A 43 6.07 13.89 -13.14
CA ASN A 43 7.00 14.99 -12.87
C ASN A 43 6.40 16.35 -13.24
N GLN A 44 5.74 16.48 -14.39
CA GLN A 44 5.14 17.76 -14.85
C GLN A 44 4.00 18.25 -13.97
N ASN A 45 3.29 17.34 -13.29
CA ASN A 45 2.23 17.70 -12.37
C ASN A 45 2.73 17.80 -10.92
N ASN A 46 4.06 17.67 -10.68
CA ASN A 46 4.67 17.67 -9.34
C ASN A 46 4.00 16.67 -8.38
N LEU A 47 3.66 15.47 -8.89
CA LEU A 47 3.02 14.42 -8.12
C LEU A 47 4.06 13.53 -7.45
N VAL A 48 3.73 13.06 -6.26
CA VAL A 48 4.52 12.09 -5.51
C VAL A 48 3.95 10.68 -5.75
N THR A 49 4.83 9.70 -5.92
CA THR A 49 4.42 8.30 -6.06
C THR A 49 5.17 7.43 -5.06
N VAL A 50 4.45 6.50 -4.43
CA VAL A 50 5.10 5.51 -3.56
C VAL A 50 6.09 4.63 -4.35
N CYS A 51 5.87 4.49 -5.66
CA CYS A 51 6.77 3.76 -6.55
C CYS A 51 8.20 4.32 -6.54
N GLN A 52 8.32 5.67 -6.51
CA GLN A 52 9.61 6.37 -6.43
C GLN A 52 10.10 6.45 -4.99
N GLU A 53 9.24 6.88 -4.07
CA GLU A 53 9.64 7.16 -2.69
C GLU A 53 10.04 5.90 -1.91
N ALA A 54 9.38 4.77 -2.18
CA ALA A 54 9.69 3.48 -1.54
C ALA A 54 10.66 2.60 -2.36
N ASN A 55 11.28 3.12 -3.43
CA ASN A 55 12.19 2.36 -4.32
C ASN A 55 11.57 1.03 -4.76
N CYS A 56 10.33 1.06 -5.26
CA CYS A 56 9.58 -0.14 -5.61
C CYS A 56 10.28 -0.95 -6.72
N PRO A 57 10.51 -2.26 -6.54
CA PRO A 57 11.18 -3.10 -7.55
C PRO A 57 10.38 -3.24 -8.85
N ASN A 58 9.08 -2.98 -8.81
CA ASN A 58 8.16 -3.16 -9.94
C ASN A 58 7.91 -1.88 -10.74
N ILE A 59 8.55 -0.76 -10.38
CA ILE A 59 8.28 0.56 -10.99
C ILE A 59 8.37 0.53 -12.52
N THR A 60 9.37 -0.14 -13.07
CA THR A 60 9.59 -0.20 -14.52
C THR A 60 8.47 -0.97 -15.23
N GLU A 61 8.00 -2.07 -14.67
CA GLU A 61 6.90 -2.84 -15.23
C GLU A 61 5.57 -2.08 -15.10
N CYS A 62 5.24 -1.59 -13.90
CA CYS A 62 4.00 -0.84 -13.66
C CYS A 62 3.90 0.40 -14.56
N TRP A 63 4.95 1.20 -14.62
CA TRP A 63 4.94 2.43 -15.42
C TRP A 63 4.93 2.17 -16.93
N SER A 64 5.45 1.02 -17.38
CA SER A 64 5.32 0.58 -18.77
C SER A 64 3.87 0.17 -19.12
N LYS A 65 3.09 -0.17 -18.14
CA LYS A 65 1.63 -0.37 -18.25
C LYS A 65 0.83 0.90 -17.93
N ARG A 66 1.50 2.04 -17.74
CA ARG A 66 0.97 3.34 -17.31
C ARG A 66 0.42 3.36 -15.89
N HIS A 67 0.61 2.31 -15.09
CA HIS A 67 0.13 2.25 -13.71
C HIS A 67 1.08 2.96 -12.76
N ALA A 68 0.58 3.94 -12.02
CA ALA A 68 1.30 4.61 -10.94
C ALA A 68 0.43 4.62 -9.68
N THR A 69 1.06 4.42 -8.52
CA THR A 69 0.39 4.59 -7.23
C THR A 69 0.73 5.97 -6.72
N PHE A 70 -0.28 6.85 -6.73
CA PHE A 70 -0.10 8.22 -6.26
C PHE A 70 -0.04 8.25 -4.74
N MET A 71 0.91 9.02 -4.21
CA MET A 71 1.07 9.25 -2.78
C MET A 71 0.72 10.71 -2.48
N ILE A 72 -0.39 10.92 -1.82
CA ILE A 72 -0.94 12.24 -1.51
C ILE A 72 -0.43 12.78 -0.17
N MET A 73 -0.64 14.08 0.06
CA MET A 73 -0.24 14.84 1.25
C MET A 73 1.27 15.01 1.40
N GLY A 74 2.00 14.94 0.27
CA GLY A 74 3.44 15.18 0.19
C GLY A 74 4.31 13.93 0.30
N ASP A 75 5.61 14.14 0.49
CA ASP A 75 6.66 13.11 0.48
C ASP A 75 7.20 12.75 1.87
N THR A 76 6.70 13.41 2.92
CA THR A 76 7.23 13.33 4.27
C THR A 76 6.20 12.76 5.23
N CYS A 77 6.50 11.62 5.86
CA CYS A 77 5.62 10.90 6.77
C CYS A 77 5.92 11.29 8.22
N THR A 78 4.90 11.43 9.06
CA THR A 78 5.04 11.68 10.51
C THR A 78 5.53 10.45 11.28
N ARG A 79 5.41 9.24 10.70
CA ARG A 79 5.83 7.98 11.34
C ARG A 79 7.09 7.39 10.74
N ALA A 80 7.80 6.61 11.56
CA ALA A 80 9.10 6.02 11.23
C ALA A 80 9.05 4.49 11.17
N CYS A 81 8.13 3.93 10.38
CA CYS A 81 8.06 2.48 10.18
C CYS A 81 9.42 1.93 9.72
N ALA A 82 9.92 0.89 10.41
CA ALA A 82 11.29 0.44 10.25
C ALA A 82 11.58 -0.20 8.89
N PHE A 83 10.55 -0.63 8.18
CA PHE A 83 10.64 -1.25 6.84
C PHE A 83 10.56 -0.23 5.70
N CYS A 84 10.00 0.97 5.93
CA CYS A 84 9.57 1.90 4.89
C CYS A 84 10.69 2.87 4.51
N ASP A 85 10.93 3.07 3.21
CA ASP A 85 11.95 3.99 2.69
C ASP A 85 11.44 5.42 2.46
N VAL A 86 10.15 5.68 2.67
CA VAL A 86 9.58 7.03 2.58
C VAL A 86 10.24 7.95 3.60
N LYS A 87 10.52 9.18 3.17
CA LYS A 87 11.10 10.25 4.00
C LYS A 87 10.24 10.48 5.25
N THR A 88 10.88 10.71 6.39
CA THR A 88 10.20 10.93 7.67
C THR A 88 10.59 12.26 8.30
N GLY A 89 9.64 12.90 8.97
CA GLY A 89 9.86 14.21 9.60
C GLY A 89 8.56 14.99 9.78
N LEU A 90 8.68 16.32 9.80
CA LEU A 90 7.54 17.22 9.83
C LEU A 90 7.09 17.50 8.39
N PRO A 91 5.87 17.11 8.00
CA PRO A 91 5.34 17.38 6.67
C PRO A 91 5.05 18.87 6.45
N GLY A 92 5.09 19.29 5.20
CA GLY A 92 4.66 20.62 4.80
C GLY A 92 3.13 20.81 4.82
N LYS A 93 2.67 22.00 4.44
CA LYS A 93 1.24 22.27 4.25
C LYS A 93 0.67 21.43 3.11
N LEU A 94 -0.61 21.09 3.20
CA LEU A 94 -1.33 20.39 2.14
C LEU A 94 -1.42 21.27 0.89
N ASP A 95 -1.18 20.68 -0.27
CA ASP A 95 -1.43 21.32 -1.56
C ASP A 95 -2.94 21.23 -1.87
N GLN A 96 -3.62 22.36 -1.82
CA GLN A 96 -5.06 22.43 -2.10
C GLN A 96 -5.41 22.06 -3.55
N LEU A 97 -4.44 22.10 -4.46
CA LEU A 97 -4.61 21.73 -5.87
C LEU A 97 -4.30 20.23 -6.13
N GLU A 98 -3.77 19.51 -5.16
CA GLU A 98 -3.41 18.08 -5.33
C GLU A 98 -4.58 17.23 -5.82
N PRO A 99 -5.84 17.38 -5.32
CA PRO A 99 -6.98 16.64 -5.84
C PRO A 99 -7.20 16.82 -7.35
N VAL A 100 -7.06 18.04 -7.85
CA VAL A 100 -7.21 18.34 -9.28
C VAL A 100 -6.06 17.76 -10.09
N LYS A 101 -4.82 17.92 -9.61
CA LYS A 101 -3.62 17.41 -10.28
C LYS A 101 -3.65 15.87 -10.40
N ILE A 102 -4.09 15.17 -9.36
CA ILE A 102 -4.27 13.70 -9.39
C ILE A 102 -5.32 13.32 -10.42
N ALA A 103 -6.49 13.94 -10.39
CA ALA A 103 -7.58 13.65 -11.33
C ALA A 103 -7.16 13.88 -12.79
N GLU A 104 -6.39 14.94 -13.08
CA GLU A 104 -5.83 15.20 -14.39
C GLU A 104 -4.79 14.16 -14.81
N ALA A 105 -3.92 13.74 -13.90
CA ALA A 105 -2.93 12.70 -14.18
C ALA A 105 -3.60 11.36 -14.50
N VAL A 106 -4.62 10.97 -13.74
CA VAL A 106 -5.45 9.78 -13.99
C VAL A 106 -6.04 9.84 -15.40
N LYS A 107 -6.60 10.99 -15.79
CA LYS A 107 -7.15 11.21 -17.14
C LYS A 107 -6.08 11.12 -18.23
N LYS A 108 -4.93 11.79 -18.06
CA LYS A 108 -3.82 11.78 -19.04
C LYS A 108 -3.22 10.39 -19.22
N LEU A 109 -3.15 9.60 -18.16
CA LEU A 109 -2.68 8.20 -18.20
C LEU A 109 -3.77 7.24 -18.69
N ASN A 110 -5.02 7.68 -18.79
CA ASN A 110 -6.20 6.86 -19.17
C ASN A 110 -6.33 5.61 -18.29
N LEU A 111 -6.26 5.79 -16.97
CA LEU A 111 -6.29 4.68 -16.02
C LEU A 111 -7.70 4.12 -15.90
N LYS A 112 -7.83 2.80 -16.02
CA LYS A 112 -9.06 2.07 -15.68
C LYS A 112 -9.22 1.85 -14.18
N HIS A 113 -8.11 1.76 -13.48
CA HIS A 113 -8.03 1.59 -12.04
C HIS A 113 -6.87 2.44 -11.50
N VAL A 114 -7.12 3.20 -10.43
CA VAL A 114 -6.09 4.03 -9.78
C VAL A 114 -5.94 3.63 -8.33
N VAL A 115 -4.69 3.54 -7.87
CA VAL A 115 -4.38 3.36 -6.45
C VAL A 115 -3.85 4.68 -5.89
N ILE A 116 -4.49 5.16 -4.84
CA ILE A 116 -4.16 6.38 -4.11
C ILE A 116 -3.76 5.98 -2.69
N THR A 117 -2.56 6.35 -2.29
CA THR A 117 -2.06 6.17 -0.92
C THR A 117 -1.60 7.49 -0.35
N SER A 118 -1.15 7.50 0.89
CA SER A 118 -0.63 8.70 1.54
C SER A 118 0.56 8.39 2.45
N VAL A 119 1.26 9.46 2.82
CA VAL A 119 2.06 9.46 4.05
C VAL A 119 1.13 9.51 5.27
N ASP A 120 1.59 9.08 6.45
CA ASP A 120 0.88 9.37 7.70
C ASP A 120 0.97 10.87 8.00
N ARG A 121 -0.17 11.46 8.39
CA ARG A 121 -0.34 12.86 8.75
C ARG A 121 -0.94 12.97 10.15
N ASP A 122 -0.22 12.41 11.14
CA ASP A 122 -0.64 12.47 12.55
C ASP A 122 -0.69 13.90 13.11
N ASP A 123 -0.06 14.85 12.39
CA ASP A 123 -0.08 16.28 12.64
C ASP A 123 -1.42 16.96 12.30
N LEU A 124 -2.22 16.37 11.40
CA LEU A 124 -3.54 16.88 11.05
C LEU A 124 -4.60 16.37 12.02
N GLU A 125 -5.59 17.19 12.34
CA GLU A 125 -6.66 16.86 13.28
C GLU A 125 -7.46 15.63 12.86
N ASP A 126 -7.75 15.51 11.57
CA ASP A 126 -8.48 14.41 10.93
C ASP A 126 -7.59 13.29 10.38
N GLY A 127 -6.26 13.38 10.57
CA GLY A 127 -5.29 12.44 9.99
C GLY A 127 -5.23 12.46 8.45
N GLY A 128 -5.81 13.47 7.80
CA GLY A 128 -5.83 13.64 6.34
C GLY A 128 -7.04 13.00 5.64
N SER A 129 -8.06 12.58 6.39
CA SER A 129 -9.26 11.93 5.81
C SER A 129 -10.06 12.85 4.89
N GLU A 130 -10.16 14.14 5.19
CA GLU A 130 -10.80 15.14 4.32
C GLU A 130 -10.05 15.28 2.99
N HIS A 131 -8.73 15.23 3.04
CA HIS A 131 -7.94 15.30 1.83
C HIS A 131 -8.13 14.06 0.94
N PHE A 132 -8.20 12.85 1.52
CA PHE A 132 -8.60 11.65 0.79
C PHE A 132 -9.97 11.80 0.14
N PHE A 133 -10.96 12.28 0.89
CA PHE A 133 -12.32 12.53 0.37
C PHE A 133 -12.28 13.43 -0.86
N ASN A 134 -11.55 14.54 -0.78
CA ASN A 134 -11.43 15.50 -1.87
C ASN A 134 -10.74 14.89 -3.10
N VAL A 135 -9.67 14.11 -2.91
CA VAL A 135 -8.95 13.46 -4.02
C VAL A 135 -9.83 12.41 -4.70
N ILE A 136 -10.52 11.56 -3.93
CA ILE A 136 -11.44 10.54 -4.48
C ILE A 136 -12.57 11.20 -5.26
N THR A 137 -13.24 12.18 -4.66
CA THR A 137 -14.37 12.89 -5.26
C THR A 137 -13.98 13.60 -6.56
N GLN A 138 -12.84 14.31 -6.54
CA GLN A 138 -12.37 15.02 -7.73
C GLN A 138 -11.93 14.05 -8.82
N THR A 139 -11.28 12.93 -8.45
CA THR A 139 -10.88 11.89 -9.40
C THR A 139 -12.12 11.24 -10.05
N ARG A 140 -13.13 10.88 -9.27
CA ARG A 140 -14.39 10.31 -9.76
C ARG A 140 -15.12 11.26 -10.70
N LYS A 141 -15.18 12.55 -10.33
CA LYS A 141 -15.84 13.58 -11.14
C LYS A 141 -15.22 13.72 -12.53
N GLN A 142 -13.89 13.68 -12.64
CA GLN A 142 -13.19 13.84 -13.93
C GLN A 142 -13.04 12.52 -14.71
N ASN A 143 -13.10 11.38 -14.01
CA ASN A 143 -12.86 10.05 -14.56
C ASN A 143 -13.94 9.07 -14.05
N PRO A 144 -15.21 9.19 -14.50
CA PRO A 144 -16.33 8.44 -13.93
C PRO A 144 -16.20 6.91 -14.08
N GLU A 145 -15.50 6.46 -15.13
CA GLU A 145 -15.31 5.03 -15.41
C GLU A 145 -14.08 4.43 -14.70
N THR A 146 -13.25 5.27 -14.07
CA THR A 146 -12.06 4.81 -13.36
C THR A 146 -12.44 4.30 -11.98
N THR A 147 -12.07 3.06 -11.66
CA THR A 147 -12.22 2.52 -10.31
C THR A 147 -11.10 3.00 -9.40
N ILE A 148 -11.41 3.21 -8.13
CA ILE A 148 -10.52 3.88 -7.17
C ILE A 148 -10.25 2.97 -5.98
N GLU A 149 -9.00 2.57 -5.80
CA GLU A 149 -8.49 1.92 -4.59
C GLU A 149 -7.79 2.97 -3.73
N VAL A 150 -8.07 2.99 -2.43
CA VAL A 150 -7.34 3.79 -1.46
C VAL A 150 -6.57 2.90 -0.50
N LEU A 151 -5.26 3.13 -0.37
CA LEU A 151 -4.43 2.52 0.68
C LEU A 151 -4.23 3.55 1.79
N THR A 152 -4.99 3.41 2.86
CA THR A 152 -5.06 4.39 3.94
C THR A 152 -4.11 4.08 5.09
N PRO A 153 -3.67 5.10 5.87
CA PRO A 153 -3.11 4.91 7.20
C PRO A 153 -4.22 4.45 8.19
N ASP A 154 -3.85 4.22 9.46
CA ASP A 154 -4.83 3.97 10.54
C ASP A 154 -5.40 5.27 11.14
N PHE A 155 -5.09 6.41 10.55
CA PHE A 155 -5.49 7.76 10.97
C PHE A 155 -5.19 8.06 12.45
N LEU A 156 -4.24 7.37 13.06
CA LEU A 156 -3.92 7.44 14.49
C LEU A 156 -5.16 7.25 15.40
N ARG A 157 -6.13 6.47 14.92
CA ARG A 157 -7.42 6.23 15.62
C ARG A 157 -8.21 7.53 15.89
N LYS A 158 -8.12 8.50 14.98
CA LYS A 158 -8.83 9.78 15.06
C LYS A 158 -10.32 9.61 14.70
N GLY A 159 -11.09 9.06 15.65
CA GLY A 159 -12.53 8.94 15.52
C GLY A 159 -13.00 8.28 14.23
N ASP A 160 -13.88 8.96 13.53
CA ASP A 160 -14.54 8.48 12.33
C ASP A 160 -13.83 8.85 11.01
N ALA A 161 -12.51 9.15 11.05
CA ALA A 161 -11.72 9.55 9.87
C ALA A 161 -11.89 8.57 8.69
N TYR A 162 -11.93 7.27 8.95
CA TYR A 162 -12.16 6.26 7.92
C TYR A 162 -13.55 6.36 7.28
N LYS A 163 -14.59 6.79 8.05
CA LYS A 163 -15.93 7.02 7.51
C LYS A 163 -15.92 8.13 6.47
N ARG A 164 -15.19 9.22 6.78
CA ARG A 164 -15.04 10.32 5.83
C ARG A 164 -14.44 9.87 4.50
N VAL A 165 -13.47 8.97 4.52
CA VAL A 165 -12.92 8.38 3.28
C VAL A 165 -13.96 7.52 2.56
N LEU A 166 -14.75 6.73 3.29
CA LEU A 166 -15.81 5.88 2.73
C LEU A 166 -16.99 6.68 2.16
N ASP A 167 -17.27 7.87 2.69
CA ASP A 167 -18.28 8.79 2.15
C ASP A 167 -17.97 9.21 0.69
N ALA A 168 -16.70 9.21 0.29
CA ALA A 168 -16.29 9.44 -1.09
C ALA A 168 -16.48 8.21 -2.01
N ASN A 169 -16.96 7.09 -1.45
CA ASN A 169 -17.29 5.85 -2.15
C ASN A 169 -16.14 5.27 -2.98
N PRO A 170 -14.98 4.95 -2.38
CA PRO A 170 -13.93 4.21 -3.08
C PRO A 170 -14.40 2.79 -3.40
N ASP A 171 -13.86 2.20 -4.47
CA ASP A 171 -14.18 0.82 -4.87
C ASP A 171 -13.48 -0.21 -3.99
N VAL A 172 -12.26 0.11 -3.54
CA VAL A 172 -11.45 -0.71 -2.63
C VAL A 172 -10.93 0.14 -1.48
N PHE A 173 -11.17 -0.30 -0.24
CA PHE A 173 -10.59 0.24 0.97
C PHE A 173 -9.47 -0.70 1.44
N ASN A 174 -8.24 -0.25 1.32
CA ASN A 174 -7.05 -1.01 1.64
C ASN A 174 -6.34 -0.41 2.86
N HIS A 175 -5.97 -1.27 3.79
CA HIS A 175 -5.07 -0.95 4.90
C HIS A 175 -4.18 -2.16 5.19
N ASN A 176 -2.87 -2.00 4.98
CA ASN A 176 -1.93 -3.10 5.18
C ASN A 176 -1.68 -3.37 6.66
N ILE A 177 -1.71 -4.63 7.05
CA ILE A 177 -1.29 -5.07 8.39
C ILE A 177 0.25 -5.11 8.50
N GLU A 178 0.94 -5.31 7.41
CA GLU A 178 2.39 -5.30 7.15
C GLU A 178 3.16 -6.45 7.77
N THR A 179 2.92 -6.83 9.02
CA THR A 179 3.64 -7.89 9.74
C THR A 179 2.78 -8.53 10.84
N VAL A 180 3.33 -9.55 11.49
CA VAL A 180 2.68 -10.29 12.59
C VAL A 180 2.71 -9.53 13.92
N PRO A 181 1.80 -9.84 14.87
CA PRO A 181 1.70 -9.12 16.16
C PRO A 181 2.99 -9.01 16.96
N SER A 182 3.78 -10.11 17.02
CA SER A 182 5.03 -10.16 17.78
C SER A 182 6.10 -9.17 17.30
N LEU A 183 6.05 -8.80 16.02
CA LEU A 183 6.99 -7.89 15.37
C LEU A 183 6.48 -6.45 15.30
N TYR A 184 5.23 -6.19 15.63
CA TYR A 184 4.56 -4.92 15.34
C TYR A 184 5.30 -3.71 15.92
N LEU A 185 5.68 -3.76 17.21
CA LEU A 185 6.38 -2.67 17.87
C LEU A 185 7.76 -2.36 17.27
N LYS A 186 8.44 -3.39 16.74
CA LYS A 186 9.78 -3.25 16.14
C LYS A 186 9.73 -2.77 14.69
N VAL A 187 8.74 -3.25 13.94
CA VAL A 187 8.63 -3.05 12.49
C VAL A 187 7.77 -1.83 12.18
N ARG A 188 6.67 -1.62 12.92
CA ARG A 188 5.66 -0.58 12.70
C ARG A 188 5.37 0.21 13.98
N PRO A 189 6.38 0.89 14.57
CA PRO A 189 6.18 1.71 15.77
C PRO A 189 5.13 2.81 15.49
N GLY A 190 4.27 3.09 16.47
CA GLY A 190 3.18 4.06 16.32
C GLY A 190 1.85 3.48 15.84
N SER A 191 1.85 2.28 15.23
CA SER A 191 0.62 1.57 14.85
C SER A 191 0.27 0.47 15.84
N ARG A 192 -0.98 -0.01 15.78
CA ARG A 192 -1.50 -1.08 16.63
C ARG A 192 -2.14 -2.16 15.80
N TYR A 193 -1.75 -3.42 16.01
CA TYR A 193 -2.23 -4.57 15.23
C TYR A 193 -3.76 -4.69 15.26
N PHE A 194 -4.35 -4.74 16.45
CA PHE A 194 -5.80 -4.88 16.61
C PHE A 194 -6.57 -3.66 16.09
N SER A 195 -6.02 -2.45 16.23
CA SER A 195 -6.66 -1.25 15.65
C SER A 195 -6.66 -1.27 14.12
N SER A 196 -5.64 -1.87 13.49
CA SER A 196 -5.62 -2.06 12.04
C SER A 196 -6.68 -3.07 11.57
N LEU A 197 -6.90 -4.15 12.32
CA LEU A 197 -7.98 -5.11 12.05
C LEU A 197 -9.36 -4.47 12.25
N GLU A 198 -9.53 -3.71 13.34
CA GLU A 198 -10.76 -3.00 13.64
C GLU A 198 -11.10 -1.98 12.56
N LEU A 199 -10.11 -1.24 12.05
CA LEU A 199 -10.29 -0.32 10.93
C LEU A 199 -10.89 -1.00 9.70
N LEU A 200 -10.34 -2.15 9.30
CA LEU A 200 -10.84 -2.93 8.15
C LEU A 200 -12.25 -3.46 8.38
N LYS A 201 -12.51 -4.01 9.58
CA LYS A 201 -13.84 -4.49 9.96
C LYS A 201 -14.86 -3.37 9.99
N ASN A 202 -14.52 -2.22 10.54
CA ASN A 202 -15.38 -1.05 10.59
C ASN A 202 -15.66 -0.48 9.20
N ALA A 203 -14.66 -0.46 8.30
CA ALA A 203 -14.88 -0.07 6.91
C ALA A 203 -15.93 -0.97 6.24
N LYS A 204 -15.84 -2.28 6.45
CA LYS A 204 -16.81 -3.25 5.94
C LYS A 204 -18.20 -3.09 6.56
N ASN A 205 -18.29 -2.73 7.85
CA ASN A 205 -19.55 -2.49 8.53
C ASN A 205 -20.27 -1.23 8.01
N VAL A 206 -19.51 -0.17 7.69
CA VAL A 206 -20.07 1.08 7.14
C VAL A 206 -20.55 0.87 5.69
N ASN A 207 -19.78 0.17 4.87
CA ASN A 207 -20.15 -0.10 3.49
C ASN A 207 -19.88 -1.59 3.16
N LYS A 208 -20.93 -2.40 3.14
CA LYS A 208 -20.82 -3.85 2.84
C LYS A 208 -20.38 -4.11 1.38
N ASN A 209 -20.57 -3.13 0.48
CA ASN A 209 -20.23 -3.27 -0.93
C ASN A 209 -18.77 -2.91 -1.25
N VAL A 210 -18.10 -2.12 -0.40
CA VAL A 210 -16.68 -1.83 -0.61
C VAL A 210 -15.86 -3.11 -0.50
N PHE A 211 -14.91 -3.30 -1.40
CA PHE A 211 -13.93 -4.37 -1.23
C PHE A 211 -12.90 -3.94 -0.19
N THR A 212 -12.66 -4.80 0.79
CA THR A 212 -11.59 -4.58 1.78
C THR A 212 -10.36 -5.38 1.40
N LYS A 213 -9.19 -4.74 1.55
CA LYS A 213 -7.91 -5.31 1.16
C LYS A 213 -6.88 -5.10 2.26
N SER A 214 -5.97 -6.05 2.41
CA SER A 214 -4.81 -5.93 3.30
C SER A 214 -3.60 -6.64 2.73
N GLY A 215 -2.43 -6.34 3.27
CA GLY A 215 -1.17 -6.95 2.85
C GLY A 215 -0.24 -7.25 4.01
N ILE A 216 0.55 -8.31 3.84
CA ILE A 216 1.62 -8.71 4.75
C ILE A 216 2.92 -8.89 3.99
N MET A 217 4.02 -8.48 4.59
CA MET A 217 5.37 -8.74 4.11
C MET A 217 6.00 -9.89 4.89
N LEU A 218 6.70 -10.79 4.19
CA LEU A 218 7.42 -11.92 4.77
C LEU A 218 8.93 -11.68 4.74
N GLY A 219 9.62 -12.26 5.72
CA GLY A 219 11.07 -12.17 5.87
C GLY A 219 11.52 -11.17 6.93
N LEU A 220 10.63 -10.79 7.85
CA LEU A 220 10.91 -9.91 8.98
C LEU A 220 11.22 -10.68 10.27
N GLY A 221 11.15 -12.03 10.25
CA GLY A 221 11.40 -12.90 11.41
C GLY A 221 10.13 -13.55 11.99
N GLU A 222 9.02 -13.45 11.27
CA GLU A 222 7.77 -14.14 11.58
C GLU A 222 7.91 -15.65 11.39
N ASN A 223 7.19 -16.43 12.18
CA ASN A 223 7.06 -17.87 11.99
C ASN A 223 5.77 -18.20 11.19
N ARG A 224 5.65 -19.48 10.76
CA ARG A 224 4.54 -19.92 9.93
C ARG A 224 3.19 -19.82 10.64
N ASP A 225 3.12 -20.17 11.91
CA ASP A 225 1.86 -20.15 12.67
C ASP A 225 1.35 -18.73 12.87
N GLU A 226 2.25 -17.77 13.09
CA GLU A 226 1.90 -16.36 13.16
C GLU A 226 1.32 -15.84 11.84
N ILE A 227 1.88 -16.26 10.68
CA ILE A 227 1.35 -15.90 9.36
C ILE A 227 -0.07 -16.46 9.20
N LEU A 228 -0.29 -17.71 9.57
CA LEU A 228 -1.59 -18.36 9.49
C LEU A 228 -2.61 -17.70 10.42
N GLN A 229 -2.20 -17.28 11.61
CA GLN A 229 -3.04 -16.52 12.55
C GLN A 229 -3.44 -15.15 11.98
N VAL A 230 -2.51 -14.43 11.35
CA VAL A 230 -2.83 -13.16 10.68
C VAL A 230 -3.86 -13.35 9.57
N MET A 231 -3.79 -14.46 8.82
CA MET A 231 -4.82 -14.78 7.82
C MET A 231 -6.18 -14.99 8.46
N ASP A 232 -6.25 -15.70 9.59
CA ASP A 232 -7.50 -15.93 10.32
C ASP A 232 -8.07 -14.63 10.89
N ASP A 233 -7.22 -13.79 11.47
CA ASP A 233 -7.61 -12.49 12.01
C ASP A 233 -8.16 -11.56 10.91
N LEU A 234 -7.51 -11.51 9.73
CA LEU A 234 -7.98 -10.76 8.57
C LEU A 234 -9.31 -11.30 8.04
N LYS A 235 -9.52 -12.61 8.04
CA LYS A 235 -10.83 -13.19 7.68
C LYS A 235 -11.91 -12.85 8.68
N ALA A 236 -11.61 -12.88 9.99
CA ALA A 236 -12.53 -12.43 11.03
C ALA A 236 -12.88 -10.93 10.93
N ALA A 237 -11.95 -10.12 10.36
CA ALA A 237 -12.18 -8.73 10.01
C ALA A 237 -12.90 -8.53 8.65
N GLU A 238 -13.39 -9.61 8.03
CA GLU A 238 -14.11 -9.60 6.73
C GLU A 238 -13.29 -9.02 5.56
N VAL A 239 -11.96 -9.25 5.55
CA VAL A 239 -11.10 -8.83 4.44
C VAL A 239 -11.35 -9.71 3.22
N ASP A 240 -11.59 -9.08 2.07
CA ASP A 240 -11.86 -9.74 0.80
C ASP A 240 -10.58 -10.18 0.08
N PHE A 241 -9.56 -9.33 0.06
CA PHE A 241 -8.36 -9.51 -0.73
C PHE A 241 -7.10 -9.44 0.13
N LEU A 242 -6.25 -10.46 0.06
CA LEU A 242 -4.96 -10.53 0.74
C LEU A 242 -3.80 -10.51 -0.23
N THR A 243 -2.82 -9.61 -0.01
CA THR A 243 -1.53 -9.60 -0.71
C THR A 243 -0.42 -10.10 0.21
N ILE A 244 0.44 -11.00 -0.29
CA ILE A 244 1.58 -11.55 0.44
C ILE A 244 2.84 -11.34 -0.41
N GLY A 245 3.79 -10.54 0.09
CA GLY A 245 5.00 -10.18 -0.63
C GLY A 245 6.27 -10.33 0.20
N GLN A 246 7.44 -10.38 -0.44
CA GLN A 246 8.72 -10.43 0.25
C GLN A 246 9.14 -9.05 0.74
N TYR A 247 9.53 -8.92 1.99
CA TYR A 247 10.24 -7.75 2.47
C TYR A 247 11.60 -7.63 1.77
N LEU A 248 11.87 -6.46 1.23
CA LEU A 248 13.16 -6.12 0.62
C LEU A 248 13.75 -4.95 1.40
N GLN A 249 14.81 -5.20 2.15
CA GLN A 249 15.45 -4.19 2.98
C GLN A 249 15.99 -3.01 2.14
N PRO A 250 15.46 -1.78 2.33
CA PRO A 250 15.84 -0.65 1.46
C PRO A 250 17.25 -0.13 1.69
N SER A 251 17.72 -0.15 2.92
CA SER A 251 19.08 0.27 3.28
C SER A 251 19.56 -0.40 4.57
N THR A 252 20.83 -0.24 4.89
CA THR A 252 21.43 -0.77 6.13
C THR A 252 20.82 -0.19 7.42
N LYS A 253 20.05 0.89 7.33
CA LYS A 253 19.37 1.53 8.47
C LYS A 253 17.92 1.09 8.66
N HIS A 254 17.43 0.20 7.80
CA HIS A 254 16.09 -0.38 7.92
C HIS A 254 16.09 -1.66 8.74
N TYR A 255 14.89 -2.16 9.05
CA TYR A 255 14.74 -3.42 9.76
C TYR A 255 15.49 -4.53 9.01
N PRO A 256 16.27 -5.39 9.72
CA PRO A 256 17.05 -6.42 9.06
C PRO A 256 16.14 -7.45 8.37
N LEU A 257 16.52 -7.87 7.17
CA LEU A 257 15.90 -9.01 6.54
C LEU A 257 16.32 -10.29 7.27
N ASP A 258 15.35 -11.06 7.76
CA ASP A 258 15.61 -12.37 8.34
C ASP A 258 15.94 -13.40 7.26
N ARG A 259 15.03 -13.65 6.31
CA ARG A 259 15.26 -14.56 5.19
C ARG A 259 14.47 -14.20 3.94
N TYR A 260 14.87 -14.76 2.81
CA TYR A 260 14.06 -14.79 1.60
C TYR A 260 13.22 -16.07 1.59
N TYR A 261 11.91 -15.90 1.39
CA TYR A 261 10.99 -17.01 1.10
C TYR A 261 11.11 -17.41 -0.35
N THR A 262 11.02 -18.70 -0.63
CA THR A 262 11.04 -19.24 -2.00
C THR A 262 9.70 -18.99 -2.71
N PRO A 263 9.66 -18.97 -4.06
CA PRO A 263 8.40 -18.91 -4.81
C PRO A 263 7.39 -19.96 -4.38
N LYS A 264 7.87 -21.22 -4.11
CA LYS A 264 7.01 -22.30 -3.65
C LYS A 264 6.35 -21.99 -2.30
N GLU A 265 7.07 -21.43 -1.33
CA GLU A 265 6.49 -21.03 -0.05
C GLU A 265 5.39 -19.96 -0.22
N PHE A 266 5.56 -19.01 -1.16
CA PHE A 266 4.52 -18.05 -1.51
C PHE A 266 3.31 -18.73 -2.13
N ASP A 267 3.49 -19.70 -3.03
CA ASP A 267 2.41 -20.47 -3.66
C ASP A 267 1.63 -21.27 -2.62
N ASP A 268 2.34 -21.94 -1.70
CA ASP A 268 1.74 -22.71 -0.60
C ASP A 268 0.90 -21.79 0.32
N LEU A 269 1.44 -20.64 0.73
CA LEU A 269 0.71 -19.67 1.55
C LEU A 269 -0.48 -19.07 0.80
N GLY A 270 -0.33 -18.78 -0.49
CA GLY A 270 -1.42 -18.33 -1.34
C GLY A 270 -2.56 -19.36 -1.43
N THR A 271 -2.24 -20.65 -1.52
CA THR A 271 -3.21 -21.74 -1.55
C THR A 271 -3.95 -21.85 -0.21
N ILE A 272 -3.23 -21.77 0.91
CA ILE A 272 -3.83 -21.77 2.25
C ILE A 272 -4.77 -20.57 2.43
N ALA A 273 -4.34 -19.37 2.04
CA ALA A 273 -5.18 -18.17 2.14
C ALA A 273 -6.47 -18.31 1.32
N LYS A 274 -6.41 -18.86 0.11
CA LYS A 274 -7.59 -19.17 -0.70
C LYS A 274 -8.51 -20.17 0.01
N ALA A 275 -7.97 -21.22 0.59
CA ALA A 275 -8.72 -22.23 1.36
C ALA A 275 -9.38 -21.62 2.61
N LYS A 276 -8.77 -20.61 3.24
CA LYS A 276 -9.38 -19.84 4.34
C LYS A 276 -10.53 -18.92 3.89
N GLY A 277 -10.79 -18.80 2.58
CA GLY A 277 -11.96 -18.14 2.01
C GLY A 277 -11.76 -16.65 1.67
N PHE A 278 -10.51 -16.17 1.48
CA PHE A 278 -10.31 -14.87 0.84
C PHE A 278 -10.89 -14.91 -0.58
N LEU A 279 -11.53 -13.82 -0.96
CA LEU A 279 -12.14 -13.70 -2.30
C LEU A 279 -11.08 -13.64 -3.39
N LEU A 280 -9.93 -13.00 -3.08
CA LEU A 280 -8.75 -12.98 -3.93
C LEU A 280 -7.48 -13.05 -3.07
N VAL A 281 -6.44 -13.69 -3.60
CA VAL A 281 -5.10 -13.72 -2.99
C VAL A 281 -4.05 -13.52 -4.07
N SER A 282 -3.17 -12.55 -3.87
CA SER A 282 -1.96 -12.35 -4.66
C SER A 282 -0.74 -12.62 -3.78
N SER A 283 0.01 -13.69 -4.09
CA SER A 283 1.12 -14.16 -3.26
C SER A 283 2.33 -14.49 -4.14
N SER A 284 3.38 -13.68 -4.06
CA SER A 284 4.65 -13.92 -4.75
C SER A 284 5.77 -13.04 -4.17
N PRO A 285 7.05 -13.34 -4.43
CA PRO A 285 8.15 -12.53 -3.93
C PRO A 285 8.09 -11.05 -4.31
N LEU A 286 7.55 -10.72 -5.47
CA LEU A 286 7.46 -9.35 -5.95
C LEU A 286 6.06 -8.71 -5.76
N THR A 287 5.09 -9.43 -5.18
CA THR A 287 3.78 -8.87 -4.85
C THR A 287 3.93 -7.63 -3.95
N ARG A 288 3.17 -6.60 -4.29
CA ARG A 288 2.98 -5.36 -3.53
C ARG A 288 1.49 -5.00 -3.57
N SER A 289 1.03 -4.20 -2.62
CA SER A 289 -0.40 -3.85 -2.51
C SER A 289 -1.00 -3.28 -3.80
N SER A 290 -0.23 -2.58 -4.61
CA SER A 290 -0.71 -1.97 -5.86
C SER A 290 -0.15 -2.63 -7.13
N TYR A 291 0.55 -3.76 -7.01
CA TYR A 291 1.11 -4.48 -8.15
C TYR A 291 -0.01 -5.23 -8.87
N HIS A 292 -0.23 -4.97 -10.17
CA HIS A 292 -1.34 -5.48 -10.99
C HIS A 292 -2.74 -5.18 -10.41
N ALA A 293 -2.91 -4.04 -9.75
CA ALA A 293 -4.16 -3.73 -9.03
C ALA A 293 -5.40 -3.70 -9.94
N ASP A 294 -5.27 -3.30 -11.21
CA ASP A 294 -6.34 -3.30 -12.20
C ASP A 294 -6.79 -4.72 -12.58
N GLU A 295 -5.82 -5.61 -12.85
CA GLU A 295 -6.08 -7.02 -13.18
C GLU A 295 -6.71 -7.74 -11.97
N ASP A 296 -6.20 -7.45 -10.77
CA ASP A 296 -6.68 -8.03 -9.53
C ASP A 296 -8.09 -7.52 -9.18
N PHE A 297 -8.39 -6.24 -9.42
CA PHE A 297 -9.72 -5.68 -9.20
C PHE A 297 -10.75 -6.34 -10.13
N ALA A 298 -10.44 -6.54 -11.40
CA ALA A 298 -11.31 -7.22 -12.34
C ALA A 298 -11.63 -8.67 -11.88
N LYS A 299 -10.60 -9.41 -11.41
CA LYS A 299 -10.80 -10.75 -10.84
C LYS A 299 -11.65 -10.71 -9.56
N LEU A 300 -11.45 -9.71 -8.72
CA LEU A 300 -12.18 -9.53 -7.46
C LEU A 300 -13.68 -9.33 -7.72
N GLN A 301 -14.02 -8.49 -8.69
CA GLN A 301 -15.41 -8.30 -9.14
C GLN A 301 -16.01 -9.62 -9.67
N GLN A 302 -15.30 -10.32 -10.55
CA GLN A 302 -15.76 -11.59 -11.10
C GLN A 302 -15.99 -12.64 -10.01
N ASN A 303 -15.06 -12.75 -9.04
CA ASN A 303 -15.16 -13.70 -7.94
C ASN A 303 -16.34 -13.39 -7.00
N ARG A 304 -16.71 -12.11 -6.85
CA ARG A 304 -17.90 -11.72 -6.08
C ARG A 304 -19.18 -12.16 -6.79
N LEU A 305 -19.27 -11.96 -8.12
CA LEU A 305 -20.41 -12.40 -8.90
C LEU A 305 -20.60 -13.91 -8.87
N ASN A 306 -19.52 -14.69 -8.87
CA ASN A 306 -19.56 -16.15 -8.85
C ASN A 306 -19.93 -16.74 -7.46
N LYS A 307 -19.95 -15.93 -6.39
CA LYS A 307 -20.33 -16.37 -5.02
C LYS A 307 -21.83 -16.19 -4.73
N HIS A 308 -22.53 -15.44 -5.57
CA HIS A 308 -23.99 -15.20 -5.52
C HIS A 308 -24.69 -15.97 -6.62
#